data_a82f708bab32a58afd3ea9ec6456febf
#
_entry.id   a82f708bab32a58afd3ea9ec6456febf
#
_cell.length_a   1.000
_cell.length_b   1.000
_cell.length_c   1.000
_cell.angle_alpha   90.00
_cell.angle_beta   90.00
_cell.angle_gamma   90.00
#
_symmetry.space_group_name_H-M   'P 1'
#
loop_
_entity.id
_entity.type
_entity.pdbx_description
1 polymer ?
#
loop_
_entity_poly.entity_id
_entity_poly.type
_entity_poly.pdbx_seq_one_letter_code
_entity_poly.pdbx_strand_id
1 'polypeptide(L)'
;MRKKTNTMSLLEITNAAFRYDGKEVVSGLSFAVQRGDYLCVVGENGSGKSTLVKGLLGLKAPSTGTVSFGDGLKAREIGYLPQQRDGQRDFPASVQEVVLSGTLNSLGFRPFYTKKQREIANAQMICVGMDSLKNASFQDLSGGQQQRALLARALAATRKLIILDEPIAGLDPLATAEMYRLIKHVNRDHGVTVIMVSH
;
A
#
# COMPACT_ATOMS: atom_id res chain seq x y z
N MET A 1 -0.73 -35.60 -9.18
CA MET A 1 -0.52 -35.14 -7.78
C MET A 1 0.38 -33.92 -7.78
N ARG A 2 -0.17 -32.72 -7.65
CA ARG A 2 0.63 -31.48 -7.45
C ARG A 2 1.17 -31.52 -6.02
N LYS A 3 2.50 -31.58 -5.85
CA LYS A 3 3.15 -31.35 -4.56
C LYS A 3 2.69 -30.01 -4.03
N LYS A 4 1.94 -29.98 -2.91
CA LYS A 4 1.73 -28.77 -2.10
C LYS A 4 3.11 -28.39 -1.57
N THR A 5 3.80 -27.50 -2.25
CA THR A 5 4.89 -26.74 -1.66
C THR A 5 4.27 -25.97 -0.50
N ASN A 6 4.71 -26.26 0.70
CA ASN A 6 4.29 -25.60 1.94
C ASN A 6 4.94 -24.17 1.94
N THR A 7 4.48 -23.32 1.02
CA THR A 7 4.89 -21.92 0.94
C THR A 7 4.10 -21.21 2.04
N MET A 8 4.79 -20.78 3.09
CA MET A 8 4.15 -20.00 4.17
C MET A 8 3.51 -18.76 3.55
N SER A 9 2.22 -18.56 3.82
CA SER A 9 1.48 -17.37 3.38
C SER A 9 2.15 -16.11 3.92
N LEU A 10 2.18 -15.06 3.10
CA LEU A 10 2.71 -13.75 3.51
C LEU A 10 1.76 -13.07 4.51
N LEU A 11 0.46 -13.29 4.31
CA LEU A 11 -0.62 -12.81 5.18
C LEU A 11 -1.74 -13.86 5.16
N GLU A 12 -2.32 -14.14 6.31
CA GLU A 12 -3.43 -15.08 6.45
C GLU A 12 -4.50 -14.51 7.36
N ILE A 13 -5.73 -14.59 6.91
CA ILE A 13 -6.93 -14.22 7.66
C ILE A 13 -7.75 -15.48 7.84
N THR A 14 -8.12 -15.77 9.09
CA THR A 14 -8.92 -16.95 9.43
C THR A 14 -10.15 -16.54 10.24
N ASN A 15 -11.33 -16.75 9.65
CA ASN A 15 -12.64 -16.47 10.23
C ASN A 15 -12.72 -15.13 10.95
N ALA A 16 -12.10 -14.10 10.37
CA ALA A 16 -12.02 -12.78 10.99
C ALA A 16 -13.32 -12.01 10.82
N ALA A 17 -13.72 -11.33 11.89
CA ALA A 17 -14.76 -10.32 11.86
C ALA A 17 -14.23 -9.00 12.40
N PHE A 18 -14.76 -7.90 11.88
CA PHE A 18 -14.41 -6.56 12.32
C PHE A 18 -15.67 -5.75 12.66
N ARG A 19 -15.61 -5.01 13.75
CA ARG A 19 -16.71 -4.13 14.21
C ARG A 19 -16.28 -2.68 14.07
N TYR A 20 -17.24 -1.82 13.73
CA TYR A 20 -17.10 -0.38 13.76
C TYR A 20 -18.31 0.22 14.51
N ASP A 21 -18.06 1.06 15.51
CA ASP A 21 -19.08 1.64 16.40
C ASP A 21 -20.06 0.59 16.94
N GLY A 22 -19.53 -0.56 17.40
CA GLY A 22 -20.32 -1.65 17.96
C GLY A 22 -21.04 -2.55 16.93
N LYS A 23 -21.11 -2.13 15.66
CA LYS A 23 -21.74 -2.90 14.59
C LYS A 23 -20.70 -3.74 13.84
N GLU A 24 -21.04 -4.98 13.53
CA GLU A 24 -20.25 -5.85 12.69
C GLU A 24 -20.35 -5.38 11.24
N VAL A 25 -19.20 -5.05 10.63
CA VAL A 25 -19.14 -4.53 9.26
C VAL A 25 -18.49 -5.52 8.29
N VAL A 26 -17.71 -6.46 8.81
CA VAL A 26 -17.12 -7.57 8.06
C VAL A 26 -17.16 -8.79 8.95
N SER A 27 -17.60 -9.95 8.44
CA SER A 27 -17.69 -11.20 9.20
C SER A 27 -17.26 -12.41 8.40
N GLY A 28 -16.74 -13.44 9.09
CA GLY A 28 -16.44 -14.75 8.53
C GLY A 28 -15.38 -14.74 7.42
N LEU A 29 -14.53 -13.70 7.37
CA LEU A 29 -13.55 -13.56 6.30
C LEU A 29 -12.38 -14.51 6.49
N SER A 30 -12.10 -15.33 5.46
CA SER A 30 -10.95 -16.26 5.45
C SER A 30 -10.29 -16.25 4.09
N PHE A 31 -9.02 -15.89 4.03
CA PHE A 31 -8.18 -16.00 2.83
C PHE A 31 -6.70 -15.93 3.20
N ALA A 32 -5.85 -16.37 2.29
CA ALA A 32 -4.40 -16.28 2.42
C ALA A 32 -3.82 -15.54 1.19
N VAL A 33 -2.78 -14.76 1.41
CA VAL A 33 -2.04 -14.03 0.37
C VAL A 33 -0.63 -14.58 0.33
N GLN A 34 -0.21 -15.04 -0.84
CA GLN A 34 1.13 -15.54 -1.09
C GLN A 34 2.04 -14.41 -1.58
N ARG A 35 3.34 -14.64 -1.50
CA ARG A 35 4.31 -13.71 -2.09
C ARG A 35 4.10 -13.58 -3.59
N GLY A 36 4.03 -12.34 -4.08
CA GLY A 36 3.82 -12.02 -5.50
C GLY A 36 2.36 -12.04 -5.95
N ASP A 37 1.42 -12.36 -5.06
CA ASP A 37 0.00 -12.28 -5.40
C ASP A 37 -0.43 -10.85 -5.74
N TYR A 38 -1.44 -10.76 -6.61
CA TYR A 38 -2.20 -9.55 -6.88
C TYR A 38 -3.67 -9.82 -6.49
N LEU A 39 -4.06 -9.36 -5.31
CA LEU A 39 -5.41 -9.52 -4.79
C LEU A 39 -6.21 -8.23 -4.96
N CYS A 40 -7.42 -8.32 -5.52
CA CYS A 40 -8.34 -7.21 -5.60
C CYS A 40 -9.52 -7.45 -4.64
N VAL A 41 -9.78 -6.47 -3.77
CA VAL A 41 -10.92 -6.44 -2.87
C VAL A 41 -11.93 -5.45 -3.44
N VAL A 42 -13.09 -5.95 -3.86
CA VAL A 42 -14.14 -5.15 -4.49
C VAL A 42 -15.40 -5.18 -3.60
N GLY A 43 -16.11 -4.06 -3.55
CA GLY A 43 -17.37 -3.98 -2.80
C GLY A 43 -17.92 -2.56 -2.79
N GLU A 44 -19.19 -2.42 -2.48
CA GLU A 44 -19.90 -1.14 -2.41
C GLU A 44 -19.36 -0.22 -1.30
N ASN A 45 -19.73 1.06 -1.37
CA ASN A 45 -19.45 2.01 -0.30
C ASN A 45 -20.12 1.56 1.00
N GLY A 46 -19.37 1.62 2.11
CA GLY A 46 -19.87 1.16 3.41
C GLY A 46 -19.75 -0.36 3.65
N SER A 47 -19.30 -1.17 2.69
CA SER A 47 -19.16 -2.63 2.84
C SER A 47 -18.04 -3.08 3.80
N GLY A 48 -17.36 -2.15 4.46
CA GLY A 48 -16.30 -2.49 5.44
C GLY A 48 -14.89 -2.56 4.87
N LYS A 49 -14.66 -2.21 3.60
CA LYS A 49 -13.32 -2.25 2.95
C LYS A 49 -12.25 -1.50 3.75
N SER A 50 -12.52 -0.27 4.15
CA SER A 50 -11.57 0.54 4.95
C SER A 50 -11.33 -0.05 6.35
N THR A 51 -12.31 -0.75 6.92
CA THR A 51 -12.14 -1.46 8.19
C THR A 51 -11.26 -2.69 8.00
N LEU A 52 -11.45 -3.43 6.90
CA LEU A 52 -10.58 -4.53 6.53
C LEU A 52 -9.14 -4.03 6.32
N VAL A 53 -8.93 -2.95 5.56
CA VAL A 53 -7.61 -2.35 5.35
C VAL A 53 -6.93 -2.02 6.68
N LYS A 54 -7.65 -1.40 7.63
CA LYS A 54 -7.11 -1.14 8.98
C LYS A 54 -6.72 -2.43 9.71
N GLY A 55 -7.50 -3.51 9.54
CA GLY A 55 -7.16 -4.84 10.05
C GLY A 55 -5.89 -5.40 9.44
N LEU A 56 -5.76 -5.33 8.11
CA LEU A 56 -4.58 -5.80 7.38
C LEU A 56 -3.31 -5.01 7.75
N LEU A 57 -3.45 -3.72 8.04
CA LEU A 57 -2.35 -2.86 8.50
C LEU A 57 -2.00 -3.06 9.99
N GLY A 58 -2.74 -3.92 10.70
CA GLY A 58 -2.57 -4.11 12.15
C GLY A 58 -3.01 -2.92 13.00
N LEU A 59 -3.75 -1.96 12.41
CA LEU A 59 -4.28 -0.78 13.10
C LEU A 59 -5.57 -1.07 13.87
N LYS A 60 -6.21 -2.20 13.58
CA LYS A 60 -7.44 -2.66 14.22
C LYS A 60 -7.38 -4.16 14.41
N ALA A 61 -7.55 -4.62 15.64
CA ALA A 61 -7.68 -6.05 15.91
C ALA A 61 -9.04 -6.57 15.42
N PRO A 62 -9.12 -7.80 14.89
CA PRO A 62 -10.39 -8.44 14.60
C PRO A 62 -11.18 -8.69 15.90
N SER A 63 -12.52 -8.62 15.83
CA SER A 63 -13.40 -8.94 16.96
C SER A 63 -13.53 -10.44 17.19
N THR A 64 -13.40 -11.24 16.13
CA THR A 64 -13.26 -12.69 16.15
C THR A 64 -12.30 -13.14 15.07
N GLY A 65 -11.78 -14.36 15.17
CA GLY A 65 -10.80 -14.88 14.22
C GLY A 65 -9.41 -14.24 14.37
N THR A 66 -8.57 -14.39 13.36
CA THR A 66 -7.17 -13.95 13.42
C THR A 66 -6.71 -13.33 12.10
N VAL A 67 -5.77 -12.38 12.22
CA VAL A 67 -4.94 -11.88 11.11
C VAL A 67 -3.49 -12.17 11.48
N SER A 68 -2.81 -12.96 10.69
CA SER A 68 -1.42 -13.36 10.92
C SER A 68 -0.51 -13.00 9.77
N PHE A 69 0.73 -12.65 10.09
CA PHE A 69 1.78 -12.31 9.13
C PHE A 69 2.82 -13.41 9.11
N GLY A 70 3.10 -13.94 7.91
CA GLY A 70 4.10 -14.97 7.67
C GLY A 70 5.33 -14.43 6.94
N ASP A 71 6.27 -15.30 6.62
CA ASP A 71 7.49 -15.00 5.86
C ASP A 71 8.27 -13.77 6.38
N GLY A 72 8.26 -13.58 7.71
CA GLY A 72 8.95 -12.46 8.37
C GLY A 72 8.39 -11.09 8.00
N LEU A 73 7.16 -10.99 7.50
CA LEU A 73 6.46 -9.72 7.33
C LEU A 73 6.03 -9.19 8.70
N LYS A 74 6.23 -7.89 8.92
CA LYS A 74 5.68 -7.17 10.08
C LYS A 74 4.71 -6.12 9.59
N ALA A 75 3.63 -5.86 10.34
CA ALA A 75 2.62 -4.86 9.96
C ALA A 75 3.23 -3.49 9.59
N ARG A 76 4.26 -3.04 10.32
CA ARG A 76 4.98 -1.78 10.06
C ARG A 76 5.79 -1.77 8.75
N GLU A 77 5.99 -2.95 8.12
CA GLU A 77 6.71 -3.11 6.86
C GLU A 77 5.75 -3.20 5.66
N ILE A 78 4.45 -3.00 5.87
CA ILE A 78 3.45 -2.94 4.81
C ILE A 78 3.46 -1.52 4.25
N GLY A 79 3.64 -1.40 2.94
CA GLY A 79 3.47 -0.12 2.25
C GLY A 79 1.98 0.18 2.10
N TYR A 80 1.59 1.42 2.37
CA TYR A 80 0.19 1.81 2.27
C TYR A 80 0.03 3.08 1.43
N LEU A 81 -0.81 2.98 0.42
CA LEU A 81 -1.32 4.12 -0.34
C LEU A 81 -2.77 4.35 0.09
N PRO A 82 -3.04 5.39 0.87
CA PRO A 82 -4.40 5.71 1.32
C PRO A 82 -5.25 6.30 0.21
N GLN A 83 -6.56 6.14 0.34
CA GLN A 83 -7.52 6.89 -0.45
C GLN A 83 -7.25 8.41 -0.28
N GLN A 84 -7.09 9.11 -1.39
CA GLN A 84 -6.91 10.57 -1.36
C GLN A 84 -8.20 11.26 -0.93
N ARG A 85 -8.09 12.17 0.03
CA ARG A 85 -9.17 13.06 0.43
C ARG A 85 -8.84 14.49 -0.02
N ASP A 86 -9.87 15.26 -0.32
CA ASP A 86 -9.73 16.69 -0.55
C ASP A 86 -9.06 17.31 0.69
N GLY A 87 -8.02 18.13 0.49
CA GLY A 87 -7.18 18.69 1.57
C GLY A 87 -5.85 17.99 1.82
N GLN A 88 -5.63 16.76 1.32
CA GLN A 88 -4.28 16.16 1.34
C GLN A 88 -3.40 16.63 0.16
N ARG A 89 -4.01 17.36 -0.78
CA ARG A 89 -3.31 17.88 -1.98
C ARG A 89 -2.41 19.08 -1.67
N ASP A 90 -2.69 19.81 -0.60
CA ASP A 90 -2.01 21.06 -0.26
C ASP A 90 -0.79 20.86 0.67
N PHE A 91 -0.18 19.68 0.64
CA PHE A 91 0.97 19.40 1.50
C PHE A 91 2.24 20.09 0.95
N PRO A 92 2.81 21.09 1.65
CA PRO A 92 3.93 21.89 1.17
C PRO A 92 5.27 21.15 1.33
N ALA A 93 5.44 20.07 0.59
CA ALA A 93 6.68 19.29 0.58
C ALA A 93 7.06 18.93 -0.87
N SER A 94 8.35 18.73 -1.09
CA SER A 94 8.84 18.21 -2.36
C SER A 94 8.45 16.74 -2.54
N VAL A 95 8.39 16.29 -3.80
CA VAL A 95 8.17 14.87 -4.14
C VAL A 95 9.17 13.98 -3.40
N GLN A 96 10.43 14.39 -3.34
CA GLN A 96 11.47 13.64 -2.64
C GLN A 96 11.17 13.49 -1.15
N GLU A 97 10.71 14.53 -0.47
CA GLU A 97 10.34 14.48 0.96
C GLU A 97 9.15 13.58 1.18
N VAL A 98 8.13 13.65 0.32
CA VAL A 98 6.97 12.75 0.38
C VAL A 98 7.41 11.30 0.25
N VAL A 99 8.22 10.96 -0.76
CA VAL A 99 8.67 9.58 -0.97
C VAL A 99 9.60 9.11 0.15
N LEU A 100 10.51 9.98 0.60
CA LEU A 100 11.45 9.70 1.69
C LEU A 100 10.72 9.40 3.01
N SER A 101 9.57 10.04 3.26
CA SER A 101 8.74 9.76 4.43
C SER A 101 8.26 8.30 4.51
N GLY A 102 8.17 7.59 3.38
CA GLY A 102 7.87 6.16 3.34
C GLY A 102 8.93 5.29 4.04
N THR A 103 10.15 5.78 4.21
CA THR A 103 11.24 5.03 4.87
C THR A 103 11.28 5.22 6.39
N LEU A 104 10.37 6.01 6.98
CA LEU A 104 10.35 6.32 8.43
C LEU A 104 10.33 5.08 9.32
N ASN A 105 9.61 4.03 8.91
CA ASN A 105 9.53 2.76 9.63
C ASN A 105 10.89 2.05 9.78
N SER A 106 11.88 2.41 8.96
CA SER A 106 13.25 1.86 8.99
C SER A 106 14.27 2.76 9.68
N LEU A 107 13.89 3.99 10.09
CA LEU A 107 14.79 4.95 10.76
C LEU A 107 15.15 4.54 12.19
N GLY A 108 14.26 3.85 12.90
CA GLY A 108 14.41 3.61 14.33
C GLY A 108 14.41 4.92 15.12
N PHE A 109 15.37 5.11 16.03
CA PHE A 109 15.52 6.33 16.84
C PHE A 109 16.40 7.42 16.20
N ARG A 110 16.74 7.31 14.92
CA ARG A 110 17.61 8.29 14.25
C ARG A 110 16.82 9.53 13.85
N PRO A 111 17.29 10.75 14.15
CA PRO A 111 16.58 11.98 13.83
C PRO A 111 16.69 12.39 12.36
N PHE A 112 17.65 11.82 11.61
CA PHE A 112 17.91 12.19 10.22
C PHE A 112 17.93 10.98 9.29
N TYR A 113 17.49 11.18 8.06
CA TYR A 113 17.57 10.17 7.00
C TYR A 113 19.01 9.88 6.61
N THR A 114 19.35 8.61 6.52
CA THR A 114 20.66 8.13 6.08
C THR A 114 20.77 8.13 4.56
N LYS A 115 21.99 7.94 4.04
CA LYS A 115 22.25 7.75 2.60
C LYS A 115 21.41 6.59 2.04
N LYS A 116 21.32 5.47 2.76
CA LYS A 116 20.53 4.29 2.36
C LYS A 116 19.06 4.63 2.12
N GLN A 117 18.42 5.42 3.00
CA GLN A 117 17.03 5.80 2.84
C GLN A 117 16.81 6.72 1.65
N ARG A 118 17.74 7.64 1.41
CA ARG A 118 17.73 8.50 0.21
C ARG A 118 17.88 7.68 -1.08
N GLU A 119 18.75 6.68 -1.09
CA GLU A 119 18.91 5.75 -2.22
C GLU A 119 17.64 4.93 -2.47
N ILE A 120 16.98 4.43 -1.41
CA ILE A 120 15.69 3.74 -1.52
C ILE A 120 14.65 4.68 -2.13
N ALA A 121 14.48 5.90 -1.61
CA ALA A 121 13.51 6.85 -2.12
C ALA A 121 13.77 7.20 -3.60
N ASN A 122 15.03 7.44 -3.97
CA ASN A 122 15.41 7.72 -5.36
C ASN A 122 15.08 6.53 -6.29
N ALA A 123 15.37 5.31 -5.87
CA ALA A 123 15.05 4.12 -6.66
C ALA A 123 13.54 3.96 -6.88
N GLN A 124 12.71 4.28 -5.88
CA GLN A 124 11.26 4.23 -6.03
C GLN A 124 10.73 5.37 -6.91
N MET A 125 11.30 6.57 -6.84
CA MET A 125 10.94 7.66 -7.77
C MET A 125 11.25 7.29 -9.23
N ILE A 126 12.40 6.67 -9.50
CA ILE A 126 12.75 6.15 -10.82
C ILE A 126 11.75 5.07 -11.26
N CYS A 127 11.43 4.13 -10.39
CA CYS A 127 10.48 3.03 -10.66
C CYS A 127 9.10 3.53 -11.14
N VAL A 128 8.64 4.66 -10.60
CA VAL A 128 7.33 5.25 -10.97
C VAL A 128 7.44 6.42 -11.97
N GLY A 129 8.64 6.73 -12.50
CA GLY A 129 8.87 7.81 -13.46
C GLY A 129 8.70 9.21 -12.89
N MET A 130 9.12 9.42 -11.64
CA MET A 130 9.01 10.71 -10.92
C MET A 130 10.37 11.34 -10.59
N ASP A 131 11.48 10.79 -11.09
CA ASP A 131 12.84 11.22 -10.79
C ASP A 131 13.14 12.64 -11.27
N SER A 132 12.61 13.04 -12.44
CA SER A 132 12.74 14.42 -12.96
C SER A 132 11.98 15.46 -12.13
N LEU A 133 10.97 15.05 -11.39
CA LEU A 133 10.10 15.89 -10.56
C LEU A 133 10.47 15.85 -9.07
N LYS A 134 11.61 15.26 -8.70
CA LYS A 134 11.99 15.05 -7.30
C LYS A 134 11.98 16.32 -6.44
N ASN A 135 12.33 17.47 -7.02
CA ASN A 135 12.37 18.76 -6.33
C ASN A 135 11.11 19.60 -6.52
N ALA A 136 10.13 19.13 -7.32
CA ALA A 136 8.88 19.82 -7.51
C ALA A 136 8.05 19.78 -6.23
N SER A 137 7.24 20.81 -5.99
CA SER A 137 6.28 20.82 -4.91
C SER A 137 5.18 19.78 -5.18
N PHE A 138 4.83 18.97 -4.18
CA PHE A 138 3.80 17.93 -4.30
C PHE A 138 2.42 18.52 -4.66
N GLN A 139 2.10 19.71 -4.13
CA GLN A 139 0.85 20.41 -4.41
C GLN A 139 0.70 20.86 -5.88
N ASP A 140 1.83 21.11 -6.57
CA ASP A 140 1.83 21.61 -7.95
C ASP A 140 1.72 20.47 -8.98
N LEU A 141 1.68 19.23 -8.52
CA LEU A 141 1.57 18.04 -9.37
C LEU A 141 0.14 17.81 -9.85
N SER A 142 -0.02 17.25 -11.06
CA SER A 142 -1.29 16.69 -11.49
C SER A 142 -1.74 15.53 -10.57
N GLY A 143 -3.04 15.23 -10.54
CA GLY A 143 -3.57 14.13 -9.72
C GLY A 143 -2.88 12.79 -10.00
N GLY A 144 -2.60 12.46 -11.28
CA GLY A 144 -1.86 11.26 -11.65
C GLY A 144 -0.40 11.26 -11.15
N GLN A 145 0.27 12.41 -11.21
CA GLN A 145 1.62 12.57 -10.67
C GLN A 145 1.64 12.44 -9.14
N GLN A 146 0.66 13.04 -8.44
CA GLN A 146 0.51 12.87 -7.00
C GLN A 146 0.32 11.41 -6.60
N GLN A 147 -0.54 10.68 -7.32
CA GLN A 147 -0.74 9.24 -7.08
C GLN A 147 0.53 8.42 -7.33
N ARG A 148 1.32 8.72 -8.37
CA ARG A 148 2.62 8.08 -8.59
C ARG A 148 3.61 8.37 -7.45
N ALA A 149 3.67 9.59 -6.95
CA ALA A 149 4.52 9.94 -5.81
C ALA A 149 4.09 9.19 -4.53
N LEU A 150 2.79 9.06 -4.28
CA LEU A 150 2.26 8.29 -3.16
C LEU A 150 2.51 6.78 -3.31
N LEU A 151 2.45 6.25 -4.54
CA LEU A 151 2.86 4.87 -4.82
C LEU A 151 4.35 4.66 -4.52
N ALA A 152 5.21 5.58 -4.98
CA ALA A 152 6.65 5.54 -4.66
C ALA A 152 6.91 5.57 -3.15
N ARG A 153 6.15 6.40 -2.40
CA ARG A 153 6.19 6.45 -0.94
C ARG A 153 5.82 5.10 -0.31
N ALA A 154 4.75 4.47 -0.79
CA ALA A 154 4.34 3.14 -0.30
C ALA A 154 5.41 2.08 -0.59
N LEU A 155 6.02 2.12 -1.78
CA LEU A 155 7.11 1.23 -2.18
C LEU A 155 8.40 1.48 -1.38
N ALA A 156 8.68 2.71 -0.96
CA ALA A 156 9.82 3.03 -0.11
C ALA A 156 9.71 2.41 1.29
N ALA A 157 8.49 2.13 1.76
CA ALA A 157 8.24 1.48 3.04
C ALA A 157 8.53 -0.03 3.02
N THR A 158 8.44 -0.68 1.86
CA THR A 158 8.45 -2.15 1.77
C THR A 158 8.98 -2.67 0.44
N ARG A 159 9.39 -3.96 0.46
CA ARG A 159 9.64 -4.77 -0.74
C ARG A 159 8.75 -6.01 -0.79
N LYS A 160 7.85 -6.19 0.19
CA LYS A 160 7.08 -7.43 0.37
C LYS A 160 5.62 -7.27 -0.02
N LEU A 161 4.91 -6.32 0.60
CA LEU A 161 3.47 -6.14 0.47
C LEU A 161 3.10 -4.66 0.48
N ILE A 162 2.32 -4.26 -0.52
CA ILE A 162 1.64 -2.96 -0.54
C ILE A 162 0.13 -3.13 -0.52
N ILE A 163 -0.54 -2.24 0.19
CA ILE A 163 -2.00 -2.10 0.18
C ILE A 163 -2.33 -0.77 -0.47
N LEU A 164 -3.16 -0.81 -1.51
CA LEU A 164 -3.59 0.33 -2.31
C LEU A 164 -5.08 0.54 -2.10
N ASP A 165 -5.46 1.62 -1.45
CA ASP A 165 -6.86 1.96 -1.16
C ASP A 165 -7.35 2.98 -2.19
N GLU A 166 -8.14 2.51 -3.16
CA GLU A 166 -8.68 3.30 -4.27
C GLU A 166 -7.60 4.08 -5.07
N PRO A 167 -6.55 3.42 -5.55
CA PRO A 167 -5.38 4.11 -6.12
C PRO A 167 -5.66 4.89 -7.41
N ILE A 168 -6.83 4.70 -8.02
CA ILE A 168 -7.24 5.31 -9.29
C ILE A 168 -8.41 6.29 -9.13
N ALA A 169 -8.91 6.49 -7.90
CA ALA A 169 -10.04 7.38 -7.66
C ALA A 169 -9.73 8.81 -8.10
N GLY A 170 -10.63 9.40 -8.90
CA GLY A 170 -10.50 10.78 -9.37
C GLY A 170 -9.43 11.02 -10.43
N LEU A 171 -8.86 9.97 -11.02
CA LEU A 171 -7.95 10.07 -12.16
C LEU A 171 -8.71 10.08 -13.49
N ASP A 172 -8.16 10.79 -14.47
CA ASP A 172 -8.61 10.68 -15.86
C ASP A 172 -8.29 9.29 -16.45
N PRO A 173 -8.91 8.90 -17.59
CA PRO A 173 -8.71 7.57 -18.18
C PRO A 173 -7.26 7.23 -18.52
N LEU A 174 -6.47 8.23 -18.96
CA LEU A 174 -5.06 8.02 -19.32
C LEU A 174 -4.21 7.74 -18.06
N ALA A 175 -4.33 8.60 -17.05
CA ALA A 175 -3.66 8.43 -15.76
C ALA A 175 -4.07 7.12 -15.07
N THR A 176 -5.34 6.73 -15.18
CA THR A 176 -5.85 5.43 -14.69
C THR A 176 -5.12 4.26 -15.37
N ALA A 177 -5.04 4.25 -16.70
CA ALA A 177 -4.38 3.19 -17.45
C ALA A 177 -2.87 3.11 -17.12
N GLU A 178 -2.22 4.26 -16.93
CA GLU A 178 -0.82 4.34 -16.54
C GLU A 178 -0.60 3.82 -15.11
N MET A 179 -1.48 4.14 -14.17
CA MET A 179 -1.41 3.65 -12.80
C MET A 179 -1.55 2.12 -12.74
N TYR A 180 -2.51 1.54 -13.48
CA TYR A 180 -2.62 0.08 -13.57
C TYR A 180 -1.36 -0.57 -14.16
N ARG A 181 -0.75 0.03 -15.19
CA ARG A 181 0.51 -0.46 -15.76
C ARG A 181 1.65 -0.43 -14.74
N LEU A 182 1.76 0.64 -13.97
CA LEU A 182 2.77 0.78 -12.90
C LEU A 182 2.56 -0.26 -11.79
N ILE A 183 1.33 -0.43 -11.30
CA ILE A 183 1.03 -1.42 -10.26
C ILE A 183 1.35 -2.84 -10.75
N LYS A 184 1.01 -3.15 -12.01
CA LYS A 184 1.32 -4.42 -12.64
C LYS A 184 2.83 -4.65 -12.79
N HIS A 185 3.58 -3.62 -13.19
CA HIS A 185 5.05 -3.65 -13.27
C HIS A 185 5.66 -3.92 -11.89
N VAL A 186 5.26 -3.20 -10.87
CA VAL A 186 5.70 -3.39 -9.48
C VAL A 186 5.44 -4.83 -9.00
N ASN A 187 4.27 -5.37 -9.29
CA ASN A 187 3.94 -6.75 -8.91
C ASN A 187 4.75 -7.78 -9.69
N ARG A 188 4.77 -7.71 -11.03
CA ARG A 188 5.36 -8.75 -11.88
C ARG A 188 6.87 -8.71 -11.94
N ASP A 189 7.44 -7.50 -12.10
CA ASP A 189 8.86 -7.35 -12.39
C ASP A 189 9.68 -7.13 -11.13
N HIS A 190 9.07 -6.57 -10.07
CA HIS A 190 9.72 -6.41 -8.75
C HIS A 190 9.25 -7.42 -7.70
N GLY A 191 8.27 -8.27 -8.02
CA GLY A 191 7.80 -9.34 -7.11
C GLY A 191 7.10 -8.84 -5.86
N VAL A 192 6.63 -7.58 -5.85
CA VAL A 192 5.91 -7.02 -4.71
C VAL A 192 4.49 -7.56 -4.69
N THR A 193 4.06 -8.08 -3.56
CA THR A 193 2.66 -8.50 -3.35
C THR A 193 1.75 -7.28 -3.27
N VAL A 194 0.61 -7.32 -3.94
CA VAL A 194 -0.32 -6.20 -4.02
C VAL A 194 -1.69 -6.61 -3.51
N ILE A 195 -2.24 -5.86 -2.57
CA ILE A 195 -3.66 -5.89 -2.23
C ILE A 195 -4.25 -4.54 -2.66
N MET A 196 -5.15 -4.56 -3.62
CA MET A 196 -5.83 -3.37 -4.12
C MET A 196 -7.29 -3.38 -3.70
N VAL A 197 -7.74 -2.28 -3.13
CA VAL A 197 -9.15 -2.06 -2.80
C VAL A 197 -9.75 -1.11 -3.84
N SER A 198 -10.88 -1.50 -4.40
CA SER A 198 -11.57 -0.74 -5.43
C SER A 198 -13.10 -0.88 -5.29
N HIS A 199 -13.82 -0.05 -6.02
CA HIS A 199 -15.27 -0.13 -6.20
C HIS A 199 -15.62 -1.09 -7.32
#